data_036d8062ff4702f7cdf8cf87dbbe20b5
#
_entry.id   036d8062ff4702f7cdf8cf87dbbe20b5
#
_cell.length_a   1.000
_cell.length_b   1.000
_cell.length_c   1.000
_cell.angle_alpha   90.00
_cell.angle_beta   90.00
_cell.angle_gamma   90.00
#
_symmetry.space_group_name_H-M   'P 1'
#
loop_
_entity.id
_entity.type
_entity.pdbx_description
1 polymer ?
#
loop_
_entity_poly.entity_id
_entity_poly.type
_entity_poly.pdbx_seq_one_letter_code
_entity_poly.pdbx_strand_id
1 'polypeptide(L)'
;MDPSRIVEEFPAPSFRGAQEQALSDIRDAFEAGNDVVLVRAPTGSGKSLLARAIAGCARQPGSSDGSDDEVAGVRPVGAYYTTPQVSQLDDVAGDELLEDLSVIRGKSNYSCILPGETSTPVNKAPCARERGFNCPVKHRCPYFSDRSIASNRSIAAMTLAYFMQTAGSDVFGKRDVVVVDEAHGLAEWAEMYAAIELSPSSVPVWDGCEPPEIDGLGDVEDYAERLLGTCSRRQEELRGEVELTPSEAEERDRLAELVRDLKWFLEDLRDIESPTTWVADQSENLAITVKPLDPARYLHHTVWDRGEKFALLSATILNKDAFCRGAGLDPDTVALVDVPHTFPVENRPLYDVTQGKMTYEDRDETLPKVARTVVRLMAKHPDEKGLIHAHSYAIADRLHELFDDFGVSARIRGHDRENRDAALSGWKRSDGADVFVSVKMEEALDLKGDLCRWQVLCKAPYPNTNDSRVAQRLEDDQWGWYYRTALRTVIQACGRVVRAPDDYGATYLADSSLLDLFERSRHDMPEWFEEQVDRTSRPDLPPFDPDSVAGDGSTTEPASTRTESRSSASARRSGSIDDHPLSDVWGDG
;
A
#
# COMPACT_ATOMS: atom_id res chain seq x y z
N MET A 1 14.29 24.43 -0.72
CA MET A 1 14.40 23.99 0.70
C MET A 1 15.71 24.50 1.27
N ASP A 2 15.83 24.57 2.57
CA ASP A 2 17.07 24.89 3.28
C ASP A 2 17.57 23.63 4.01
N PRO A 3 18.47 22.84 3.41
CA PRO A 3 18.94 21.59 4.00
C PRO A 3 19.68 21.76 5.33
N SER A 4 20.33 22.91 5.56
CA SER A 4 21.10 23.14 6.79
C SER A 4 20.26 23.04 8.07
N ARG A 5 18.96 23.24 7.95
CA ARG A 5 17.98 23.19 9.06
C ARG A 5 17.46 21.80 9.39
N ILE A 6 17.75 20.77 8.57
CA ILE A 6 17.14 19.44 8.71
C ILE A 6 17.28 18.88 10.13
N VAL A 7 18.45 18.99 10.74
CA VAL A 7 18.70 18.47 12.10
C VAL A 7 17.95 19.29 13.16
N GLU A 8 17.85 20.61 12.98
CA GLU A 8 17.15 21.52 13.91
C GLU A 8 15.61 21.37 13.85
N GLU A 9 15.08 20.98 12.69
CA GLU A 9 13.63 20.76 12.46
C GLU A 9 13.12 19.43 13.02
N PHE A 10 13.98 18.65 13.68
CA PHE A 10 13.54 17.39 14.29
C PHE A 10 12.52 17.63 15.41
N PRO A 11 11.31 17.02 15.34
CA PRO A 11 10.20 17.43 16.19
C PRO A 11 10.28 16.92 17.65
N ALA A 12 11.09 15.89 17.91
CA ALA A 12 11.21 15.34 19.26
C ALA A 12 12.32 16.04 20.07
N PRO A 13 12.22 16.06 21.41
CA PRO A 13 13.19 16.76 22.27
C PRO A 13 14.58 16.10 22.30
N SER A 14 14.71 14.87 21.82
CA SER A 14 15.98 14.13 21.74
C SER A 14 15.94 13.08 20.64
N PHE A 15 17.09 12.82 20.03
CA PHE A 15 17.28 11.75 19.06
C PHE A 15 17.33 10.38 19.71
N ARG A 16 16.94 9.35 18.96
CA ARG A 16 17.05 7.94 19.36
C ARG A 16 17.77 7.15 18.27
N GLY A 17 18.60 6.19 18.69
CA GLY A 17 19.35 5.34 17.77
C GLY A 17 20.15 6.15 16.75
N ALA A 18 19.95 5.93 15.47
CA ALA A 18 20.69 6.56 14.38
C ALA A 18 20.01 7.81 13.78
N GLN A 19 19.01 8.41 14.42
CA GLN A 19 18.21 9.49 13.84
C GLN A 19 19.03 10.74 13.51
N GLU A 20 19.90 11.18 14.42
CA GLU A 20 20.75 12.36 14.21
C GLU A 20 21.72 12.17 13.05
N GLN A 21 22.36 10.99 12.98
CA GLN A 21 23.24 10.65 11.86
C GLN A 21 22.47 10.60 10.54
N ALA A 22 21.31 9.94 10.53
CA ALA A 22 20.45 9.85 9.34
C ALA A 22 20.05 11.23 8.81
N LEU A 23 19.65 12.16 9.70
CA LEU A 23 19.33 13.55 9.31
C LEU A 23 20.54 14.30 8.78
N SER A 24 21.73 14.09 9.35
CA SER A 24 22.98 14.68 8.88
C SER A 24 23.34 14.16 7.48
N ASP A 25 23.22 12.85 7.24
CA ASP A 25 23.50 12.24 5.93
C ASP A 25 22.51 12.70 4.86
N ILE A 26 21.21 12.85 5.23
CA ILE A 26 20.17 13.40 4.35
C ILE A 26 20.46 14.85 4.00
N ARG A 27 20.87 15.68 4.99
CA ARG A 27 21.30 17.06 4.76
C ARG A 27 22.43 17.11 3.75
N ASP A 28 23.49 16.35 4.00
CA ASP A 28 24.70 16.33 3.17
C ASP A 28 24.38 15.89 1.73
N ALA A 29 23.44 14.94 1.56
CA ALA A 29 22.96 14.51 0.25
C ALA A 29 22.24 15.64 -0.52
N PHE A 30 21.37 16.40 0.14
CA PHE A 30 20.72 17.56 -0.49
C PHE A 30 21.69 18.72 -0.76
N GLU A 31 22.64 18.99 0.15
CA GLU A 31 23.70 20.01 -0.03
C GLU A 31 24.66 19.66 -1.17
N ALA A 32 24.87 18.35 -1.44
CA ALA A 32 25.63 17.87 -2.60
C ALA A 32 24.92 18.12 -3.95
N GLY A 33 23.68 18.61 -3.94
CA GLY A 33 22.93 19.03 -5.13
C GLY A 33 21.92 18.00 -5.63
N ASN A 34 21.72 16.87 -4.94
CA ASN A 34 20.69 15.91 -5.33
C ASN A 34 19.29 16.51 -5.17
N ASP A 35 18.41 16.26 -6.12
CA ASP A 35 17.00 16.64 -6.04
C ASP A 35 16.15 15.52 -5.40
N VAL A 36 16.62 14.30 -5.46
CA VAL A 36 15.95 13.11 -4.90
C VAL A 36 16.89 12.38 -3.95
N VAL A 37 16.42 12.13 -2.72
CA VAL A 37 17.13 11.36 -1.71
C VAL A 37 16.28 10.18 -1.29
N LEU A 38 16.79 8.97 -1.53
CA LEU A 38 16.23 7.73 -1.00
C LEU A 38 16.73 7.53 0.43
N VAL A 39 15.84 7.21 1.35
CA VAL A 39 16.17 6.94 2.76
C VAL A 39 15.73 5.51 3.10
N ARG A 40 16.71 4.60 3.12
CA ARG A 40 16.46 3.22 3.53
C ARG A 40 16.55 3.11 5.04
N ALA A 41 15.40 3.21 5.69
CA ALA A 41 15.30 3.28 7.14
C ALA A 41 14.48 2.10 7.68
N PRO A 42 15.07 1.23 8.53
CA PRO A 42 14.39 0.06 9.05
C PRO A 42 13.15 0.41 9.88
N THR A 43 12.31 -0.58 10.12
CA THR A 43 11.15 -0.42 10.99
C THR A 43 11.60 -0.02 12.40
N GLY A 44 10.87 0.91 13.02
CA GLY A 44 11.20 1.43 14.36
C GLY A 44 12.28 2.52 14.39
N SER A 45 12.89 2.89 13.25
CA SER A 45 13.86 4.00 13.18
C SER A 45 13.25 5.39 13.40
N GLY A 46 11.91 5.51 13.39
CA GLY A 46 11.19 6.79 13.49
C GLY A 46 11.10 7.55 12.17
N LYS A 47 10.87 6.83 11.07
CA LYS A 47 10.70 7.40 9.71
C LYS A 47 9.79 8.64 9.67
N SER A 48 8.66 8.63 10.37
CA SER A 48 7.72 9.75 10.37
C SER A 48 8.32 11.03 10.95
N LEU A 49 9.18 10.92 11.97
CA LEU A 49 9.90 12.06 12.55
C LEU A 49 10.99 12.60 11.62
N LEU A 50 11.73 11.69 10.94
CA LEU A 50 12.70 12.07 9.92
C LEU A 50 11.99 12.78 8.75
N ALA A 51 10.87 12.21 8.28
CA ALA A 51 10.05 12.78 7.22
C ALA A 51 9.52 14.18 7.58
N ARG A 52 9.06 14.38 8.83
CA ARG A 52 8.61 15.70 9.28
C ARG A 52 9.78 16.70 9.34
N ALA A 53 10.95 16.30 9.83
CA ALA A 53 12.13 17.17 9.86
C ALA A 53 12.49 17.66 8.45
N ILE A 54 12.49 16.77 7.46
CA ILE A 54 12.75 17.13 6.06
C ILE A 54 11.66 18.07 5.51
N ALA A 55 10.38 17.78 5.77
CA ALA A 55 9.28 18.63 5.32
C ALA A 55 9.32 20.03 5.96
N GLY A 56 9.79 20.14 7.21
CA GLY A 56 9.97 21.41 7.94
C GLY A 56 10.98 22.36 7.30
N CYS A 57 11.91 21.82 6.50
CA CYS A 57 12.93 22.60 5.81
C CYS A 57 12.45 23.25 4.50
N ALA A 58 11.19 23.03 4.12
CA ALA A 58 10.63 23.67 2.95
C ALA A 58 10.59 25.20 3.10
N ARG A 59 10.78 25.91 1.99
CA ARG A 59 10.65 27.37 1.95
C ARG A 59 9.31 27.81 2.47
N GLN A 60 9.31 28.85 3.28
CA GLN A 60 8.08 29.44 3.85
C GLN A 60 7.58 30.59 2.97
N PRO A 61 6.25 30.83 2.93
CA PRO A 61 5.70 32.02 2.27
C PRO A 61 6.31 33.30 2.87
N GLY A 62 6.90 34.14 1.99
CA GLY A 62 7.48 35.42 2.41
C GLY A 62 8.96 35.39 2.88
N SER A 63 9.62 34.23 2.83
CA SER A 63 11.08 34.20 2.99
C SER A 63 11.75 34.73 1.72
N SER A 64 12.23 36.00 1.74
CA SER A 64 13.06 36.55 0.68
C SER A 64 14.46 36.03 0.87
N ASP A 65 14.88 35.06 0.07
CA ASP A 65 16.31 34.86 -0.18
C ASP A 65 16.84 36.12 -0.87
N GLY A 66 17.85 36.73 -0.28
CA GLY A 66 18.42 38.03 -0.72
C GLY A 66 19.15 38.00 -2.09
N SER A 67 18.70 37.24 -3.05
CA SER A 67 19.17 37.25 -4.43
C SER A 67 18.28 38.16 -5.28
N ASP A 68 18.78 39.33 -5.65
CA ASP A 68 18.21 40.35 -6.55
C ASP A 68 18.05 39.86 -8.01
N ASP A 69 17.63 38.65 -8.25
CA ASP A 69 17.29 38.19 -9.61
C ASP A 69 15.80 38.36 -9.90
N GLU A 70 15.43 39.55 -10.35
CA GLU A 70 14.09 39.99 -10.77
C GLU A 70 13.49 39.21 -11.98
N VAL A 71 14.01 38.07 -12.37
CA VAL A 71 13.52 37.27 -13.54
C VAL A 71 13.07 35.86 -13.17
N ALA A 72 13.18 35.46 -11.91
CA ALA A 72 12.76 34.14 -11.48
C ALA A 72 11.26 34.15 -11.12
N GLY A 73 10.45 33.32 -11.78
CA GLY A 73 9.06 33.08 -11.42
C GLY A 73 8.93 32.71 -9.93
N VAL A 74 7.73 32.87 -9.36
CA VAL A 74 7.43 32.57 -7.95
C VAL A 74 7.90 31.13 -7.63
N ARG A 75 8.93 31.02 -6.79
CA ARG A 75 9.47 29.72 -6.39
C ARG A 75 8.44 28.97 -5.53
N PRO A 76 8.28 27.66 -5.72
CA PRO A 76 7.39 26.86 -4.89
C PRO A 76 7.76 26.93 -3.40
N VAL A 77 6.72 26.91 -2.56
CA VAL A 77 6.85 26.98 -1.09
C VAL A 77 6.08 25.83 -0.43
N GLY A 78 6.48 25.47 0.78
CA GLY A 78 5.85 24.43 1.58
C GLY A 78 6.19 23.00 1.13
N ALA A 79 5.67 22.04 1.87
CA ALA A 79 5.90 20.62 1.62
C ALA A 79 4.62 19.81 1.50
N TYR A 80 4.71 18.68 0.81
CA TYR A 80 3.78 17.56 0.90
C TYR A 80 4.41 16.45 1.74
N TYR A 81 3.58 15.85 2.60
CA TYR A 81 3.88 14.60 3.29
C TYR A 81 2.85 13.56 2.84
N THR A 82 3.29 12.46 2.25
CA THR A 82 2.38 11.44 1.72
C THR A 82 2.60 10.10 2.39
N THR A 83 1.49 9.40 2.66
CA THR A 83 1.46 8.03 3.21
C THR A 83 0.66 7.13 2.27
N PRO A 84 0.90 5.80 2.23
CA PRO A 84 0.11 4.90 1.39
C PRO A 84 -1.36 4.83 1.79
N GLN A 85 -1.67 4.76 3.09
CA GLN A 85 -2.98 4.42 3.61
C GLN A 85 -3.58 5.49 4.52
N VAL A 86 -4.92 5.53 4.60
CA VAL A 86 -5.66 6.44 5.48
C VAL A 86 -5.35 6.16 6.96
N SER A 87 -5.21 4.88 7.36
CA SER A 87 -4.86 4.52 8.74
C SER A 87 -3.52 5.11 9.19
N GLN A 88 -2.51 5.09 8.33
CA GLN A 88 -1.21 5.73 8.61
C GLN A 88 -1.32 7.26 8.67
N LEU A 89 -2.20 7.84 7.85
CA LEU A 89 -2.48 9.26 7.90
C LEU A 89 -3.24 9.64 9.18
N ASP A 90 -4.07 8.73 9.72
CA ASP A 90 -4.74 8.88 11.01
C ASP A 90 -3.74 8.80 12.17
N ASP A 91 -2.74 7.92 12.08
CA ASP A 91 -1.64 7.85 13.05
C ASP A 91 -0.84 9.16 13.05
N VAL A 92 -0.54 9.72 11.87
CA VAL A 92 0.10 11.06 11.76
C VAL A 92 -0.77 12.15 12.39
N ALA A 93 -2.08 12.13 12.17
CA ALA A 93 -3.01 13.12 12.73
C ALA A 93 -3.15 13.00 14.26
N GLY A 94 -2.88 11.82 14.82
CA GLY A 94 -2.97 11.54 16.26
C GLY A 94 -1.65 11.74 17.02
N ASP A 95 -0.54 11.98 16.34
CA ASP A 95 0.77 12.14 16.96
C ASP A 95 1.04 13.61 17.32
N GLU A 96 1.22 13.90 18.62
CA GLU A 96 1.49 15.26 19.13
C GLU A 96 2.79 15.87 18.54
N LEU A 97 3.75 15.05 18.15
CA LEU A 97 5.00 15.52 17.51
C LEU A 97 4.80 15.92 16.04
N LEU A 98 3.65 15.62 15.44
CA LEU A 98 3.29 15.88 14.05
C LEU A 98 2.08 16.83 13.91
N GLU A 99 1.68 17.53 14.96
CA GLU A 99 0.48 18.38 15.00
C GLU A 99 0.50 19.56 14.01
N ASP A 100 1.67 19.93 13.50
CA ASP A 100 1.84 20.99 12.51
C ASP A 100 1.57 20.53 11.07
N LEU A 101 1.40 19.23 10.84
CA LEU A 101 0.99 18.66 9.58
C LEU A 101 -0.51 18.84 9.36
N SER A 102 -0.88 19.52 8.28
CA SER A 102 -2.28 19.75 7.93
C SER A 102 -2.84 18.58 7.12
N VAL A 103 -3.57 17.71 7.79
CA VAL A 103 -4.11 16.47 7.21
C VAL A 103 -5.32 16.73 6.34
N ILE A 104 -5.32 16.17 5.12
CA ILE A 104 -6.48 16.13 4.20
C ILE A 104 -6.70 14.70 3.68
N ARG A 105 -7.95 14.26 3.64
CA ARG A 105 -8.37 12.96 3.12
C ARG A 105 -9.23 13.13 1.87
N GLY A 106 -9.47 12.06 1.14
CA GLY A 106 -10.44 12.03 0.03
C GLY A 106 -11.86 12.35 0.51
N LYS A 107 -12.70 12.90 -0.36
CA LYS A 107 -14.09 13.30 -0.05
C LYS A 107 -14.95 12.18 0.54
N SER A 108 -14.68 10.93 0.18
CA SER A 108 -15.38 9.74 0.70
C SER A 108 -15.20 9.54 2.21
N ASN A 109 -14.10 10.06 2.77
CA ASN A 109 -13.77 9.96 4.20
C ASN A 109 -14.43 11.04 5.07
N TYR A 110 -15.27 11.91 4.50
CA TYR A 110 -15.97 12.96 5.21
C TYR A 110 -17.47 12.80 5.08
N SER A 111 -18.20 12.88 6.19
CA SER A 111 -19.66 12.94 6.17
C SER A 111 -20.16 14.33 5.87
N CYS A 112 -21.23 14.44 5.07
CA CYS A 112 -21.90 15.70 4.80
C CYS A 112 -22.57 16.24 6.08
N ILE A 113 -22.51 17.55 6.30
CA ILE A 113 -23.15 18.21 7.45
C ILE A 113 -24.45 18.95 7.07
N LEU A 114 -24.90 18.82 5.82
CA LEU A 114 -26.16 19.41 5.38
C LEU A 114 -27.33 18.65 6.03
N PRO A 115 -28.32 19.34 6.63
CA PRO A 115 -29.49 18.68 7.18
C PRO A 115 -30.20 17.79 6.15
N GLY A 116 -30.43 16.54 6.52
CA GLY A 116 -30.99 15.51 5.64
C GLY A 116 -29.95 14.67 4.87
N GLU A 117 -28.67 15.05 4.90
CA GLU A 117 -27.57 14.38 4.19
C GLU A 117 -26.44 13.91 5.13
N THR A 118 -26.67 13.92 6.45
CA THR A 118 -25.60 13.67 7.45
C THR A 118 -25.03 12.25 7.43
N SER A 119 -25.72 11.29 6.83
CA SER A 119 -25.22 9.92 6.56
C SER A 119 -24.56 9.76 5.19
N THR A 120 -24.57 10.83 4.36
CA THR A 120 -24.06 10.80 3.00
C THR A 120 -22.58 11.25 2.99
N PRO A 121 -21.65 10.49 2.39
CA PRO A 121 -20.29 10.96 2.18
C PRO A 121 -20.26 12.20 1.27
N VAL A 122 -19.28 13.09 1.48
CA VAL A 122 -19.17 14.35 0.72
C VAL A 122 -19.04 14.15 -0.79
N ASN A 123 -18.43 13.07 -1.24
CA ASN A 123 -18.35 12.73 -2.67
C ASN A 123 -19.71 12.37 -3.31
N LYS A 124 -20.73 12.04 -2.50
CA LYS A 124 -22.09 11.72 -2.93
C LYS A 124 -23.13 12.75 -2.47
N ALA A 125 -22.69 13.83 -1.82
CA ALA A 125 -23.56 14.91 -1.33
C ALA A 125 -24.07 15.81 -2.47
N PRO A 126 -25.13 16.63 -2.25
CA PRO A 126 -25.70 17.52 -3.28
C PRO A 126 -24.66 18.43 -3.98
N CYS A 127 -23.65 18.90 -3.25
CA CYS A 127 -22.58 19.72 -3.83
C CYS A 127 -21.67 18.97 -4.81
N ALA A 128 -21.69 17.64 -4.83
CA ALA A 128 -20.97 16.81 -5.79
C ALA A 128 -21.88 16.37 -6.95
N ARG A 129 -23.17 16.17 -6.71
CA ARG A 129 -24.13 15.63 -7.69
C ARG A 129 -24.94 16.69 -8.44
N GLU A 130 -25.12 17.90 -7.88
CA GLU A 130 -25.97 18.93 -8.46
C GLU A 130 -25.12 20.09 -9.01
N ARG A 131 -25.23 20.35 -10.32
CA ARG A 131 -24.50 21.43 -10.98
C ARG A 131 -24.97 22.79 -10.45
N GLY A 132 -24.02 23.61 -9.97
CA GLY A 132 -24.35 24.95 -9.45
C GLY A 132 -24.96 24.96 -8.05
N PHE A 133 -25.04 23.81 -7.36
CA PHE A 133 -25.51 23.77 -5.98
C PHE A 133 -24.67 24.66 -5.07
N ASN A 134 -25.30 25.69 -4.53
CA ASN A 134 -24.65 26.57 -3.56
C ASN A 134 -24.90 26.06 -2.14
N CYS A 135 -23.98 25.22 -1.64
CA CYS A 135 -24.11 24.60 -0.33
C CYS A 135 -24.12 25.66 0.78
N PRO A 136 -25.21 25.82 1.54
CA PRO A 136 -25.33 26.85 2.57
C PRO A 136 -24.39 26.61 3.76
N VAL A 137 -23.90 25.37 3.93
CA VAL A 137 -23.00 24.96 5.01
C VAL A 137 -21.57 24.75 4.53
N LYS A 138 -21.22 25.10 3.28
CA LYS A 138 -19.89 24.88 2.70
C LYS A 138 -18.75 25.44 3.56
N HIS A 139 -18.96 26.60 4.16
CA HIS A 139 -17.99 27.27 5.06
C HIS A 139 -17.73 26.52 6.36
N ARG A 140 -18.58 25.56 6.74
CA ARG A 140 -18.45 24.69 7.91
C ARG A 140 -18.21 23.24 7.55
N CYS A 141 -18.17 22.90 6.25
CA CYS A 141 -17.96 21.54 5.79
C CYS A 141 -16.54 21.08 6.17
N PRO A 142 -16.38 19.96 6.88
CA PRO A 142 -15.06 19.47 7.31
C PRO A 142 -14.10 19.29 6.14
N TYR A 143 -14.55 18.67 5.03
CA TYR A 143 -13.71 18.49 3.85
C TYR A 143 -13.19 19.82 3.27
N PHE A 144 -14.06 20.80 3.06
CA PHE A 144 -13.65 22.09 2.50
C PHE A 144 -12.79 22.90 3.47
N SER A 145 -13.00 22.75 4.77
CA SER A 145 -12.16 23.33 5.81
C SER A 145 -10.75 22.76 5.75
N ASP A 146 -10.62 21.43 5.83
CA ASP A 146 -9.32 20.75 5.82
C ASP A 146 -8.58 20.99 4.50
N ARG A 147 -9.31 20.96 3.36
CA ARG A 147 -8.73 21.29 2.06
C ARG A 147 -8.17 22.72 2.02
N SER A 148 -8.91 23.68 2.53
CA SER A 148 -8.45 25.07 2.60
C SER A 148 -7.25 25.23 3.54
N ILE A 149 -7.27 24.54 4.67
CA ILE A 149 -6.13 24.55 5.61
C ILE A 149 -4.90 23.92 4.94
N ALA A 150 -5.01 22.71 4.40
CA ALA A 150 -3.90 21.99 3.78
C ALA A 150 -3.30 22.73 2.56
N SER A 151 -4.13 23.44 1.76
CA SER A 151 -3.65 24.22 0.63
C SER A 151 -2.84 25.46 1.03
N ASN A 152 -3.09 26.03 2.24
CA ASN A 152 -2.49 27.28 2.70
C ASN A 152 -1.42 27.09 3.80
N ARG A 153 -1.28 25.90 4.36
CA ARG A 153 -0.28 25.62 5.40
C ARG A 153 1.03 25.13 4.79
N SER A 154 2.09 25.28 5.57
CA SER A 154 3.46 24.92 5.16
C SER A 154 3.60 23.43 4.83
N ILE A 155 2.97 22.54 5.59
CA ILE A 155 3.05 21.11 5.35
C ILE A 155 1.63 20.56 5.20
N ALA A 156 1.31 19.97 4.04
CA ALA A 156 0.06 19.27 3.78
C ALA A 156 0.31 17.77 3.78
N ALA A 157 -0.38 17.05 4.66
CA ALA A 157 -0.30 15.60 4.78
C ALA A 157 -1.54 14.95 4.12
N MET A 158 -1.31 13.94 3.26
CA MET A 158 -2.35 13.26 2.51
C MET A 158 -1.93 11.85 2.11
N THR A 159 -2.90 11.04 1.68
CA THR A 159 -2.53 9.74 1.10
C THR A 159 -1.88 9.93 -0.27
N LEU A 160 -0.98 9.01 -0.65
CA LEU A 160 -0.32 9.01 -1.96
C LEU A 160 -1.35 8.97 -3.09
N ALA A 161 -2.44 8.19 -2.91
CA ALA A 161 -3.58 8.19 -3.83
C ALA A 161 -4.17 9.57 -4.05
N TYR A 162 -4.50 10.28 -2.97
CA TYR A 162 -5.06 11.63 -3.06
C TYR A 162 -4.07 12.62 -3.67
N PHE A 163 -2.79 12.46 -3.36
CA PHE A 163 -1.72 13.25 -3.95
C PHE A 163 -1.65 13.08 -5.47
N MET A 164 -1.61 11.84 -5.98
CA MET A 164 -1.59 11.56 -7.42
C MET A 164 -2.87 12.01 -8.12
N GLN A 165 -4.05 11.73 -7.56
CA GLN A 165 -5.34 12.10 -8.13
C GLN A 165 -5.58 13.62 -8.21
N THR A 166 -4.91 14.39 -7.36
CA THR A 166 -5.00 15.86 -7.38
C THR A 166 -3.94 16.52 -8.24
N ALA A 167 -3.14 15.77 -9.00
CA ALA A 167 -2.25 16.31 -10.02
C ALA A 167 -3.04 17.12 -11.05
N GLY A 168 -2.52 18.28 -11.45
CA GLY A 168 -3.22 19.21 -12.34
C GLY A 168 -4.38 20.01 -11.69
N SER A 169 -4.60 19.86 -10.38
CA SER A 169 -5.59 20.64 -9.64
C SER A 169 -5.07 22.04 -9.33
N ASP A 170 -5.89 23.06 -9.56
CA ASP A 170 -5.60 24.46 -9.17
C ASP A 170 -5.42 24.66 -7.65
N VAL A 171 -5.79 23.68 -6.84
CA VAL A 171 -5.77 23.78 -5.36
C VAL A 171 -4.46 23.32 -4.76
N PHE A 172 -3.89 22.26 -5.33
CA PHE A 172 -2.66 21.64 -4.85
C PHE A 172 -1.58 21.72 -5.93
N GLY A 173 -0.93 22.86 -6.03
CA GLY A 173 0.13 23.11 -7.00
C GLY A 173 1.48 22.47 -6.61
N LYS A 174 2.53 22.83 -7.35
CA LYS A 174 3.90 22.43 -7.07
C LYS A 174 4.36 23.01 -5.74
N ARG A 175 5.05 22.20 -4.91
CA ARG A 175 5.68 22.62 -3.66
C ARG A 175 7.19 22.45 -3.69
N ASP A 176 7.86 23.04 -2.71
CA ASP A 176 9.32 22.99 -2.60
C ASP A 176 9.83 21.59 -2.25
N VAL A 177 9.13 20.89 -1.34
CA VAL A 177 9.53 19.55 -0.87
C VAL A 177 8.35 18.57 -0.98
N VAL A 178 8.64 17.35 -1.42
CA VAL A 178 7.71 16.22 -1.37
C VAL A 178 8.37 15.08 -0.58
N VAL A 179 7.70 14.66 0.48
CA VAL A 179 8.12 13.51 1.27
C VAL A 179 7.15 12.36 1.01
N VAL A 180 7.68 11.21 0.59
CA VAL A 180 6.90 9.99 0.35
C VAL A 180 7.30 8.94 1.37
N ASP A 181 6.40 8.64 2.31
CA ASP A 181 6.60 7.54 3.25
C ASP A 181 6.18 6.22 2.62
N GLU A 182 6.85 5.13 3.01
CA GLU A 182 6.72 3.79 2.42
C GLU A 182 6.85 3.77 0.89
N ALA A 183 7.83 4.56 0.39
CA ALA A 183 8.04 4.81 -1.05
C ALA A 183 8.39 3.56 -1.88
N HIS A 184 8.70 2.44 -1.25
CA HIS A 184 9.03 1.19 -1.93
C HIS A 184 7.93 0.71 -2.89
N GLY A 185 6.67 1.03 -2.61
CA GLY A 185 5.51 0.69 -3.43
C GLY A 185 5.15 1.74 -4.49
N LEU A 186 5.97 2.78 -4.70
CA LEU A 186 5.61 3.91 -5.55
C LEU A 186 5.29 3.50 -7.00
N ALA A 187 6.08 2.60 -7.57
CA ALA A 187 5.87 2.10 -8.93
C ALA A 187 4.59 1.25 -9.01
N GLU A 188 4.39 0.33 -8.07
CA GLU A 188 3.20 -0.52 -8.01
C GLU A 188 1.90 0.29 -7.80
N TRP A 189 1.94 1.32 -6.96
CA TRP A 189 0.82 2.24 -6.80
C TRP A 189 0.53 3.00 -8.10
N ALA A 190 1.57 3.47 -8.80
CA ALA A 190 1.41 4.13 -10.08
C ALA A 190 0.85 3.18 -11.16
N GLU A 191 1.33 1.94 -11.25
CA GLU A 191 0.77 0.91 -12.13
C GLU A 191 -0.72 0.66 -11.85
N MET A 192 -1.10 0.62 -10.59
CA MET A 192 -2.48 0.41 -10.17
C MET A 192 -3.39 1.59 -10.58
N TYR A 193 -2.93 2.82 -10.35
CA TYR A 193 -3.73 4.01 -10.70
C TYR A 193 -3.77 4.31 -12.21
N ALA A 194 -2.75 3.88 -12.94
CA ALA A 194 -2.73 3.98 -14.40
C ALA A 194 -3.47 2.81 -15.09
N ALA A 195 -3.80 1.74 -14.36
CA ALA A 195 -4.58 0.62 -14.90
C ALA A 195 -6.01 1.06 -15.24
N ILE A 196 -6.54 0.55 -16.34
CA ILE A 196 -7.89 0.86 -16.81
C ILE A 196 -8.71 -0.42 -16.84
N GLU A 197 -9.82 -0.43 -16.11
CA GLU A 197 -10.80 -1.51 -16.14
C GLU A 197 -11.99 -1.11 -17.03
N LEU A 198 -12.23 -1.88 -18.06
CA LEU A 198 -13.34 -1.74 -18.99
C LEU A 198 -14.33 -2.89 -18.79
N SER A 199 -15.30 -2.67 -17.91
CA SER A 199 -16.28 -3.68 -17.48
C SER A 199 -17.70 -3.09 -17.46
N PRO A 200 -18.76 -3.91 -17.34
CA PRO A 200 -20.14 -3.43 -17.18
C PRO A 200 -20.31 -2.49 -15.98
N SER A 201 -19.45 -2.59 -14.96
CA SER A 201 -19.51 -1.76 -13.76
C SER A 201 -18.76 -0.44 -13.92
N SER A 202 -17.67 -0.40 -14.70
CA SER A 202 -16.81 0.77 -14.86
C SER A 202 -17.23 1.65 -16.06
N VAL A 203 -17.81 1.08 -17.11
CA VAL A 203 -18.19 1.77 -18.34
C VAL A 203 -19.69 2.11 -18.35
N PRO A 204 -20.09 3.38 -18.15
CA PRO A 204 -21.51 3.75 -18.07
C PRO A 204 -22.32 3.48 -19.34
N VAL A 205 -21.67 3.43 -20.50
CA VAL A 205 -22.29 3.20 -21.82
C VAL A 205 -22.07 1.77 -22.32
N TRP A 206 -21.89 0.81 -21.44
CA TRP A 206 -21.55 -0.57 -21.78
C TRP A 206 -22.51 -1.22 -22.76
N ASP A 207 -23.82 -1.14 -22.53
CA ASP A 207 -24.88 -1.81 -23.32
C ASP A 207 -24.89 -1.45 -24.82
N GLY A 208 -24.06 -0.55 -25.28
CA GLY A 208 -23.94 -0.21 -26.70
C GLY A 208 -22.49 -0.23 -27.18
N CYS A 209 -21.58 -0.68 -26.34
CA CYS A 209 -20.15 -0.61 -26.57
C CYS A 209 -19.40 -1.82 -25.99
N GLU A 210 -20.01 -3.00 -25.95
CA GLU A 210 -19.29 -4.19 -25.49
C GLU A 210 -18.04 -4.41 -26.34
N PRO A 211 -16.91 -4.81 -25.71
CA PRO A 211 -15.69 -5.08 -26.43
C PRO A 211 -15.81 -6.35 -27.29
N PRO A 212 -15.07 -6.43 -28.41
CA PRO A 212 -14.89 -7.70 -29.12
C PRO A 212 -13.99 -8.63 -28.30
N GLU A 213 -13.88 -9.87 -28.73
CA GLU A 213 -12.78 -10.74 -28.32
C GLU A 213 -11.45 -10.11 -28.76
N ILE A 214 -10.46 -10.04 -27.87
CA ILE A 214 -9.17 -9.39 -28.13
C ILE A 214 -8.06 -10.45 -28.26
N ASP A 215 -7.23 -10.31 -29.29
CA ASP A 215 -6.03 -11.13 -29.52
C ASP A 215 -4.74 -10.39 -29.13
N GLY A 216 -4.83 -9.07 -28.85
CA GLY A 216 -3.67 -8.25 -28.48
C GLY A 216 -3.98 -6.76 -28.28
N LEU A 217 -2.92 -5.99 -27.99
CA LEU A 217 -3.04 -4.55 -27.70
C LEU A 217 -3.64 -3.73 -28.87
N GLY A 218 -3.43 -4.14 -30.13
CA GLY A 218 -4.02 -3.45 -31.29
C GLY A 218 -5.55 -3.48 -31.26
N ASP A 219 -6.17 -4.61 -30.89
CA ASP A 219 -7.62 -4.72 -30.77
C ASP A 219 -8.14 -3.86 -29.62
N VAL A 220 -7.35 -3.76 -28.54
CA VAL A 220 -7.66 -2.90 -27.39
C VAL A 220 -7.58 -1.43 -27.79
N GLU A 221 -6.57 -1.02 -28.56
CA GLU A 221 -6.43 0.34 -29.08
C GLU A 221 -7.67 0.73 -29.92
N ASP A 222 -8.03 -0.11 -30.90
CA ASP A 222 -9.19 0.11 -31.76
C ASP A 222 -10.50 0.19 -30.95
N TYR A 223 -10.63 -0.64 -29.93
CA TYR A 223 -11.79 -0.61 -29.03
C TYR A 223 -11.81 0.67 -28.19
N ALA A 224 -10.66 1.02 -27.58
CA ALA A 224 -10.54 2.22 -26.75
C ALA A 224 -10.85 3.51 -27.51
N GLU A 225 -10.45 3.62 -28.79
CA GLU A 225 -10.80 4.77 -29.64
C GLU A 225 -12.32 4.89 -29.85
N ARG A 226 -12.98 3.78 -30.19
CA ARG A 226 -14.44 3.77 -30.37
C ARG A 226 -15.17 4.11 -29.07
N LEU A 227 -14.73 3.54 -27.97
CA LEU A 227 -15.29 3.79 -26.64
C LEU A 227 -15.10 5.25 -26.23
N LEU A 228 -13.90 5.81 -26.42
CA LEU A 228 -13.59 7.22 -26.15
C LEU A 228 -14.55 8.15 -26.90
N GLY A 229 -14.81 7.87 -28.19
CA GLY A 229 -15.76 8.65 -28.98
C GLY A 229 -17.18 8.60 -28.43
N THR A 230 -17.64 7.45 -27.98
CA THR A 230 -18.98 7.26 -27.40
C THR A 230 -19.10 7.90 -26.01
N CYS A 231 -18.12 7.69 -25.14
CA CYS A 231 -18.06 8.30 -23.81
C CYS A 231 -18.01 9.83 -23.89
N SER A 232 -17.21 10.38 -24.81
CA SER A 232 -17.09 11.83 -25.00
C SER A 232 -18.41 12.46 -25.45
N ARG A 233 -19.13 11.81 -26.36
CA ARG A 233 -20.46 12.26 -26.83
C ARG A 233 -21.46 12.26 -25.67
N ARG A 234 -21.53 11.17 -24.91
CA ARG A 234 -22.44 11.07 -23.78
C ARG A 234 -22.10 12.08 -22.68
N GLN A 235 -20.82 12.32 -22.43
CA GLN A 235 -20.36 13.36 -21.51
C GLN A 235 -20.80 14.76 -21.95
N GLU A 236 -20.76 15.08 -23.25
CA GLU A 236 -21.24 16.36 -23.78
C GLU A 236 -22.75 16.50 -23.62
N GLU A 237 -23.53 15.44 -23.87
CA GLU A 237 -24.98 15.45 -23.64
C GLU A 237 -25.29 15.82 -22.18
N LEU A 238 -24.67 15.11 -21.20
CA LEU A 238 -24.88 15.40 -19.80
C LEU A 238 -24.38 16.79 -19.35
N ARG A 239 -23.35 17.34 -20.03
CA ARG A 239 -22.90 18.71 -19.78
C ARG A 239 -23.90 19.76 -20.26
N GLY A 240 -24.71 19.43 -21.25
CA GLY A 240 -25.76 20.29 -21.78
C GLY A 240 -26.99 20.40 -20.87
N GLU A 241 -27.21 19.42 -20.00
CA GLU A 241 -28.35 19.41 -19.08
C GLU A 241 -28.20 20.47 -17.98
N VAL A 242 -29.30 21.13 -17.65
CA VAL A 242 -29.34 22.18 -16.61
C VAL A 242 -29.38 21.56 -15.22
N GLU A 243 -30.05 20.43 -15.04
CA GLU A 243 -30.22 19.70 -13.79
C GLU A 243 -30.08 18.22 -14.06
N LEU A 244 -29.16 17.57 -13.35
CA LEU A 244 -28.91 16.14 -13.44
C LEU A 244 -29.55 15.42 -12.26
N THR A 245 -30.09 14.25 -12.52
CA THR A 245 -30.44 13.32 -11.45
C THR A 245 -29.18 12.84 -10.72
N PRO A 246 -29.29 12.30 -9.50
CA PRO A 246 -28.14 11.73 -8.81
C PRO A 246 -27.38 10.67 -9.62
N SER A 247 -28.12 9.84 -10.37
CA SER A 247 -27.54 8.80 -11.24
C SER A 247 -26.80 9.39 -12.44
N GLU A 248 -27.34 10.43 -13.09
CA GLU A 248 -26.69 11.10 -14.20
C GLU A 248 -25.47 11.91 -13.77
N ALA A 249 -25.47 12.46 -12.56
CA ALA A 249 -24.31 13.11 -12.01
C ALA A 249 -23.17 12.10 -11.73
N GLU A 250 -23.50 10.92 -11.21
CA GLU A 250 -22.54 9.82 -11.04
C GLU A 250 -22.04 9.30 -12.38
N GLU A 251 -22.91 9.12 -13.35
CA GLU A 251 -22.56 8.75 -14.73
C GLU A 251 -21.61 9.78 -15.37
N ARG A 252 -21.89 11.06 -15.25
CA ARG A 252 -21.02 12.14 -15.74
C ARG A 252 -19.61 12.08 -15.14
N ASP A 253 -19.52 11.87 -13.84
CA ASP A 253 -18.23 11.84 -13.15
C ASP A 253 -17.41 10.60 -13.56
N ARG A 254 -18.04 9.44 -13.68
CA ARG A 254 -17.41 8.22 -14.21
C ARG A 254 -16.97 8.39 -15.68
N LEU A 255 -17.80 9.00 -16.51
CA LEU A 255 -17.43 9.30 -17.91
C LEU A 255 -16.24 10.25 -17.98
N ALA A 256 -16.18 11.26 -17.09
CA ALA A 256 -15.06 12.20 -17.06
C ALA A 256 -13.73 11.51 -16.71
N GLU A 257 -13.77 10.59 -15.77
CA GLU A 257 -12.64 9.76 -15.38
C GLU A 257 -12.22 8.83 -16.52
N LEU A 258 -13.14 8.05 -17.03
CA LEU A 258 -12.88 7.11 -18.13
C LEU A 258 -12.35 7.81 -19.41
N VAL A 259 -12.90 8.95 -19.77
CA VAL A 259 -12.43 9.74 -20.94
C VAL A 259 -11.00 10.23 -20.72
N ARG A 260 -10.64 10.65 -19.51
CA ARG A 260 -9.28 11.05 -19.17
C ARG A 260 -8.32 9.86 -19.29
N ASP A 261 -8.70 8.72 -18.71
CA ASP A 261 -7.85 7.54 -18.63
C ASP A 261 -7.66 6.89 -20.02
N LEU A 262 -8.72 6.83 -20.85
CA LEU A 262 -8.62 6.39 -22.25
C LEU A 262 -7.74 7.30 -23.11
N LYS A 263 -7.83 8.62 -22.92
CA LYS A 263 -6.94 9.56 -23.63
C LYS A 263 -5.50 9.35 -23.24
N TRP A 264 -5.22 9.24 -21.95
CA TRP A 264 -3.88 8.97 -21.45
C TRP A 264 -3.32 7.66 -22.02
N PHE A 265 -4.08 6.58 -21.97
CA PHE A 265 -3.69 5.28 -22.54
C PHE A 265 -3.35 5.37 -24.03
N LEU A 266 -4.23 5.97 -24.83
CA LEU A 266 -4.03 6.09 -26.28
C LEU A 266 -2.85 7.01 -26.65
N GLU A 267 -2.63 8.08 -25.90
CA GLU A 267 -1.49 8.98 -26.07
C GLU A 267 -0.19 8.27 -25.70
N ASP A 268 -0.16 7.55 -24.58
CA ASP A 268 1.01 6.82 -24.11
C ASP A 268 1.37 5.64 -25.03
N LEU A 269 0.37 4.87 -25.47
CA LEU A 269 0.56 3.75 -26.38
C LEU A 269 1.14 4.18 -27.74
N ARG A 270 0.84 5.40 -28.19
CA ARG A 270 1.26 5.97 -29.48
C ARG A 270 2.55 6.77 -29.43
N ASP A 271 3.11 6.96 -28.28
CA ASP A 271 4.38 7.68 -28.15
C ASP A 271 5.53 6.87 -28.71
N ILE A 272 6.04 7.30 -29.85
CA ILE A 272 7.13 6.63 -30.59
C ILE A 272 8.49 6.87 -29.93
N GLU A 273 8.65 7.95 -29.17
CA GLU A 273 9.94 8.32 -28.57
C GLU A 273 10.24 7.49 -27.32
N SER A 274 9.22 7.12 -26.58
CA SER A 274 9.34 6.31 -25.36
C SER A 274 8.10 5.44 -25.16
N PRO A 275 7.92 4.38 -25.96
CA PRO A 275 6.74 3.55 -25.86
C PRO A 275 6.69 2.83 -24.52
N THR A 276 5.66 3.06 -23.74
CA THR A 276 5.38 2.27 -22.55
C THR A 276 4.81 0.92 -22.97
N THR A 277 5.32 -0.14 -22.38
CA THR A 277 4.74 -1.46 -22.61
C THR A 277 3.48 -1.61 -21.75
N TRP A 278 2.39 -1.99 -22.39
CA TRP A 278 1.12 -2.29 -21.75
C TRP A 278 0.81 -3.78 -21.88
N VAL A 279 0.04 -4.31 -20.97
CA VAL A 279 -0.57 -5.64 -21.06
C VAL A 279 -2.07 -5.51 -20.92
N ALA A 280 -2.80 -6.41 -21.56
CA ALA A 280 -4.26 -6.45 -21.51
C ALA A 280 -4.74 -7.86 -21.21
N ASP A 281 -5.67 -7.97 -20.29
CA ASP A 281 -6.36 -9.21 -19.93
C ASP A 281 -7.83 -9.07 -20.28
N GLN A 282 -8.43 -10.11 -20.86
CA GLN A 282 -9.87 -10.19 -21.08
C GLN A 282 -10.46 -11.37 -20.31
N SER A 283 -11.48 -11.09 -19.52
CA SER A 283 -12.21 -12.09 -18.75
C SER A 283 -13.32 -12.78 -19.60
N GLU A 284 -13.87 -13.89 -19.10
CA GLU A 284 -14.95 -14.63 -19.77
C GLU A 284 -16.21 -13.80 -20.05
N ASN A 285 -16.45 -12.74 -19.28
CA ASN A 285 -17.56 -11.79 -19.48
C ASN A 285 -17.20 -10.60 -20.35
N LEU A 286 -16.13 -10.71 -21.15
CA LEU A 286 -15.59 -9.70 -22.06
C LEU A 286 -15.05 -8.43 -21.38
N ALA A 287 -14.99 -8.35 -20.07
CA ALA A 287 -14.34 -7.23 -19.41
C ALA A 287 -12.83 -7.23 -19.73
N ILE A 288 -12.29 -6.05 -20.04
CA ILE A 288 -10.87 -5.85 -20.36
C ILE A 288 -10.20 -5.10 -19.21
N THR A 289 -9.06 -5.56 -18.77
CA THR A 289 -8.17 -4.80 -17.87
C THR A 289 -6.87 -4.49 -18.61
N VAL A 290 -6.53 -3.21 -18.71
CA VAL A 290 -5.30 -2.72 -19.35
C VAL A 290 -4.37 -2.19 -18.28
N LYS A 291 -3.13 -2.67 -18.25
CA LYS A 291 -2.16 -2.37 -17.19
C LYS A 291 -0.82 -1.95 -17.79
N PRO A 292 -0.20 -0.85 -17.33
CA PRO A 292 1.15 -0.50 -17.77
C PRO A 292 2.18 -1.43 -17.09
N LEU A 293 3.25 -1.75 -17.82
CA LEU A 293 4.44 -2.41 -17.26
C LEU A 293 5.50 -1.41 -16.80
N ASP A 294 5.44 -0.18 -17.29
CA ASP A 294 6.31 0.93 -16.88
C ASP A 294 5.48 2.15 -16.52
N PRO A 295 5.36 2.48 -15.23
CA PRO A 295 4.59 3.63 -14.77
C PRO A 295 5.41 4.94 -14.74
N ALA A 296 6.66 4.97 -15.22
CA ALA A 296 7.57 6.11 -15.10
C ALA A 296 6.94 7.42 -15.62
N ARG A 297 6.28 7.38 -16.78
CA ARG A 297 5.61 8.56 -17.36
C ARG A 297 4.41 9.03 -16.53
N TYR A 298 3.66 8.08 -15.97
CA TYR A 298 2.56 8.41 -15.06
C TYR A 298 3.10 9.10 -13.78
N LEU A 299 4.20 8.59 -13.24
CA LEU A 299 4.86 9.19 -12.07
C LEU A 299 5.43 10.57 -12.39
N HIS A 300 5.91 10.80 -13.63
CA HIS A 300 6.42 12.11 -14.01
C HIS A 300 5.35 13.20 -13.79
N HIS A 301 4.15 12.99 -14.30
CA HIS A 301 3.06 13.98 -14.22
C HIS A 301 2.38 14.02 -12.85
N THR A 302 2.30 12.89 -12.16
CA THR A 302 1.52 12.80 -10.91
C THR A 302 2.36 13.02 -9.66
N VAL A 303 3.67 12.83 -9.74
CA VAL A 303 4.60 12.94 -8.60
C VAL A 303 5.72 13.94 -8.89
N TRP A 304 6.55 13.71 -9.93
CA TRP A 304 7.78 14.48 -10.11
C TRP A 304 7.53 15.95 -10.50
N ASP A 305 6.48 16.24 -11.23
CA ASP A 305 6.08 17.63 -11.54
C ASP A 305 5.56 18.41 -10.32
N ARG A 306 5.32 17.73 -9.18
CA ARG A 306 4.68 18.28 -7.98
C ARG A 306 5.66 18.81 -6.91
N GLY A 307 6.96 18.59 -7.09
CA GLY A 307 8.01 19.01 -6.17
C GLY A 307 9.25 19.57 -6.84
N GLU A 308 10.13 20.19 -6.05
CA GLU A 308 11.51 20.51 -6.45
C GLU A 308 12.51 19.55 -5.79
N LYS A 309 12.26 19.15 -4.54
CA LYS A 309 13.09 18.22 -3.78
C LYS A 309 12.21 17.09 -3.26
N PHE A 310 12.75 15.87 -3.29
CA PHE A 310 12.04 14.67 -2.92
C PHE A 310 12.82 13.86 -1.88
N ALA A 311 12.16 13.47 -0.80
CA ALA A 311 12.67 12.49 0.15
C ALA A 311 11.74 11.26 0.15
N LEU A 312 12.29 10.12 -0.23
CA LEU A 312 11.57 8.86 -0.41
C LEU A 312 12.01 7.87 0.67
N LEU A 313 11.18 7.68 1.67
CA LEU A 313 11.53 6.87 2.84
C LEU A 313 10.90 5.48 2.76
N SER A 314 11.66 4.44 3.05
CA SER A 314 11.16 3.08 3.27
C SER A 314 12.21 2.18 3.90
N ALA A 315 11.78 1.14 4.59
CA ALA A 315 12.67 0.07 5.04
C ALA A 315 13.16 -0.84 3.91
N THR A 316 12.43 -0.87 2.80
CA THR A 316 12.55 -1.91 1.75
C THR A 316 12.82 -1.36 0.35
N ILE A 317 13.56 -0.25 0.26
CA ILE A 317 14.24 0.14 -0.99
C ILE A 317 15.47 -0.77 -1.14
N LEU A 318 15.28 -1.98 -1.71
CA LEU A 318 16.29 -3.03 -1.71
C LEU A 318 17.45 -2.75 -2.65
N ASN A 319 17.14 -2.21 -3.83
CA ASN A 319 18.12 -1.89 -4.86
C ASN A 319 17.84 -0.51 -5.45
N LYS A 320 18.78 0.40 -5.27
CA LYS A 320 18.65 1.80 -5.71
C LYS A 320 18.36 1.91 -7.20
N ASP A 321 19.18 1.24 -8.03
CA ASP A 321 19.09 1.36 -9.47
C ASP A 321 17.78 0.77 -10.02
N ALA A 322 17.35 -0.35 -9.46
CA ALA A 322 16.08 -0.97 -9.83
C ALA A 322 14.89 -0.09 -9.42
N PHE A 323 14.94 0.50 -8.22
CA PHE A 323 13.93 1.43 -7.75
C PHE A 323 13.86 2.68 -8.64
N CYS A 324 15.01 3.29 -8.94
CA CYS A 324 15.06 4.48 -9.78
C CYS A 324 14.50 4.21 -11.18
N ARG A 325 14.90 3.10 -11.83
CA ARG A 325 14.36 2.72 -13.13
C ARG A 325 12.84 2.54 -13.10
N GLY A 326 12.31 1.82 -12.11
CA GLY A 326 10.86 1.63 -11.98
C GLY A 326 10.09 2.92 -11.63
N ALA A 327 10.75 3.90 -11.05
CA ALA A 327 10.18 5.20 -10.72
C ALA A 327 10.44 6.28 -11.79
N GLY A 328 11.14 5.96 -12.90
CA GLY A 328 11.47 6.92 -13.94
C GLY A 328 12.54 7.95 -13.52
N LEU A 329 13.44 7.57 -12.62
CA LEU A 329 14.54 8.40 -12.13
C LEU A 329 15.88 7.92 -12.69
N ASP A 330 16.81 8.86 -12.90
CA ASP A 330 18.19 8.53 -13.23
C ASP A 330 18.95 8.16 -11.93
N PRO A 331 19.43 6.90 -11.78
CA PRO A 331 20.15 6.49 -10.59
C PRO A 331 21.38 7.35 -10.24
N ASP A 332 22.05 7.93 -11.26
CA ASP A 332 23.25 8.72 -11.05
C ASP A 332 22.96 10.08 -10.38
N THR A 333 21.72 10.56 -10.45
CA THR A 333 21.29 11.84 -9.87
C THR A 333 20.59 11.70 -8.53
N VAL A 334 20.42 10.48 -8.04
CA VAL A 334 19.69 10.15 -6.81
C VAL A 334 20.68 9.72 -5.72
N ALA A 335 20.58 10.28 -4.54
CA ALA A 335 21.34 9.81 -3.37
C ALA A 335 20.59 8.70 -2.63
N LEU A 336 21.34 7.76 -2.03
CA LEU A 336 20.80 6.76 -1.10
C LEU A 336 21.46 6.97 0.27
N VAL A 337 20.63 7.15 1.29
CA VAL A 337 21.02 7.18 2.70
C VAL A 337 20.55 5.89 3.37
N ASP A 338 21.49 5.12 3.89
CA ASP A 338 21.24 3.91 4.65
C ASP A 338 21.24 4.18 6.16
N VAL A 339 20.10 3.98 6.79
CA VAL A 339 19.95 4.13 8.24
C VAL A 339 20.19 2.76 8.90
N PRO A 340 21.18 2.63 9.79
CA PRO A 340 21.47 1.36 10.43
C PRO A 340 20.34 0.93 11.35
N HIS A 341 20.12 -0.38 11.45
CA HIS A 341 19.16 -0.95 12.39
C HIS A 341 19.79 -0.99 13.79
N THR A 342 19.16 -0.30 14.74
CA THR A 342 19.71 -0.16 16.11
C THR A 342 19.17 -1.18 17.09
N PHE A 343 18.20 -2.03 16.70
CA PHE A 343 17.68 -3.07 17.58
C PHE A 343 18.57 -4.32 17.52
N PRO A 344 18.87 -4.96 18.66
CA PRO A 344 19.68 -6.16 18.70
C PRO A 344 19.13 -7.25 17.78
N VAL A 345 20.00 -7.90 17.00
CA VAL A 345 19.58 -8.97 16.10
C VAL A 345 19.06 -10.20 16.87
N GLU A 346 19.53 -10.38 18.11
CA GLU A 346 19.09 -11.42 19.03
C GLU A 346 17.60 -11.28 19.42
N ASN A 347 17.07 -10.07 19.36
CA ASN A 347 15.66 -9.78 19.68
C ASN A 347 14.71 -10.06 18.50
N ARG A 348 15.25 -10.32 17.31
CA ARG A 348 14.48 -10.57 16.08
C ARG A 348 14.98 -11.81 15.31
N PRO A 349 15.08 -12.99 15.97
CA PRO A 349 15.64 -14.18 15.37
C PRO A 349 14.78 -14.73 14.22
N LEU A 350 15.47 -15.28 13.20
CA LEU A 350 14.87 -16.13 12.18
C LEU A 350 15.14 -17.60 12.52
N TYR A 351 14.11 -18.41 12.48
CA TYR A 351 14.21 -19.84 12.75
C TYR A 351 13.81 -20.66 11.52
N ASP A 352 14.70 -21.56 11.09
CA ASP A 352 14.41 -22.55 10.06
C ASP A 352 13.58 -23.69 10.67
N VAL A 353 12.30 -23.71 10.34
CA VAL A 353 11.37 -24.82 10.65
C VAL A 353 10.79 -25.42 9.37
N THR A 354 11.50 -25.29 8.26
CA THR A 354 11.04 -25.70 6.93
C THR A 354 10.61 -27.16 6.87
N GLN A 355 9.49 -27.41 6.19
CA GLN A 355 8.89 -28.74 6.07
C GLN A 355 8.88 -29.25 4.62
N GLY A 356 9.25 -28.41 3.67
CA GLY A 356 9.22 -28.64 2.22
C GLY A 356 8.88 -27.36 1.47
N LYS A 357 8.63 -27.46 0.18
CA LYS A 357 8.19 -26.34 -0.65
C LYS A 357 6.67 -26.17 -0.56
N MET A 358 6.23 -24.92 -0.62
CA MET A 358 4.81 -24.54 -0.67
C MET A 358 4.40 -24.11 -2.08
N THR A 359 5.00 -24.75 -3.11
CA THR A 359 4.58 -24.60 -4.51
C THR A 359 3.19 -25.21 -4.71
N TYR A 360 2.58 -24.93 -5.85
CA TYR A 360 1.28 -25.52 -6.19
C TYR A 360 1.30 -27.06 -6.17
N GLU A 361 2.40 -27.67 -6.62
CA GLU A 361 2.56 -29.12 -6.69
C GLU A 361 2.82 -29.77 -5.30
N ASP A 362 3.59 -29.10 -4.44
CA ASP A 362 4.09 -29.69 -3.19
C ASP A 362 3.24 -29.33 -1.96
N ARG A 363 2.39 -28.31 -2.03
CA ARG A 363 1.70 -27.73 -0.88
C ARG A 363 0.77 -28.73 -0.15
N ASP A 364 0.11 -29.60 -0.89
CA ASP A 364 -0.84 -30.55 -0.30
C ASP A 364 -0.14 -31.60 0.59
N GLU A 365 1.13 -31.92 0.30
CA GLU A 365 1.97 -32.76 1.16
C GLU A 365 2.64 -31.96 2.27
N THR A 366 3.03 -30.71 1.99
CA THR A 366 3.82 -29.89 2.92
C THR A 366 2.94 -29.21 3.97
N LEU A 367 1.75 -28.74 3.61
CA LEU A 367 0.89 -27.96 4.50
C LEU A 367 0.47 -28.71 5.79
N PRO A 368 0.13 -30.02 5.77
CA PRO A 368 -0.12 -30.76 7.00
C PRO A 368 1.09 -30.83 7.94
N LYS A 369 2.30 -30.84 7.39
CA LYS A 369 3.55 -30.81 8.18
C LYS A 369 3.76 -29.43 8.81
N VAL A 370 3.47 -28.36 8.05
CA VAL A 370 3.48 -26.97 8.54
C VAL A 370 2.47 -26.81 9.68
N ALA A 371 1.23 -27.26 9.50
CA ALA A 371 0.20 -27.19 10.54
C ALA A 371 0.63 -27.90 11.85
N ARG A 372 1.26 -29.08 11.75
CA ARG A 372 1.83 -29.77 12.92
C ARG A 372 2.95 -28.97 13.58
N THR A 373 3.78 -28.31 12.77
CA THR A 373 4.84 -27.43 13.27
C THR A 373 4.26 -26.24 14.01
N VAL A 374 3.18 -25.63 13.50
CA VAL A 374 2.47 -24.55 14.20
C VAL A 374 1.96 -25.00 15.57
N VAL A 375 1.36 -26.20 15.70
CA VAL A 375 0.93 -26.74 17.01
C VAL A 375 2.11 -26.87 17.97
N ARG A 376 3.27 -27.33 17.49
CA ARG A 376 4.51 -27.41 18.31
C ARG A 376 5.00 -26.01 18.73
N LEU A 377 4.83 -24.99 17.85
CA LEU A 377 5.15 -23.61 18.19
C LEU A 377 4.17 -23.04 19.22
N MET A 378 2.87 -23.36 19.12
CA MET A 378 1.90 -22.99 20.15
C MET A 378 2.25 -23.58 21.53
N ALA A 379 2.80 -24.82 21.55
CA ALA A 379 3.30 -25.44 22.79
C ALA A 379 4.62 -24.81 23.28
N LYS A 380 5.46 -24.27 22.37
CA LYS A 380 6.67 -23.52 22.71
C LYS A 380 6.34 -22.12 23.26
N HIS A 381 5.24 -21.54 22.83
CA HIS A 381 4.75 -20.19 23.17
C HIS A 381 3.37 -20.28 23.86
N PRO A 382 3.25 -20.93 25.03
CA PRO A 382 1.94 -21.27 25.61
C PRO A 382 1.12 -20.05 26.00
N ASP A 383 1.77 -18.96 26.38
CA ASP A 383 1.16 -17.75 26.93
C ASP A 383 1.28 -16.54 25.97
N GLU A 384 1.77 -16.76 24.74
CA GLU A 384 2.07 -15.70 23.78
C GLU A 384 1.17 -15.79 22.55
N LYS A 385 0.72 -14.64 22.07
CA LYS A 385 -0.01 -14.52 20.79
C LYS A 385 0.93 -14.76 19.62
N GLY A 386 0.39 -15.43 18.58
CA GLY A 386 1.10 -15.72 17.34
C GLY A 386 0.36 -15.26 16.11
N LEU A 387 1.12 -15.06 15.02
CA LEU A 387 0.61 -14.68 13.71
C LEU A 387 1.07 -15.68 12.65
N ILE A 388 0.18 -16.12 11.78
CA ILE A 388 0.48 -16.99 10.64
C ILE A 388 0.20 -16.23 9.36
N HIS A 389 1.24 -16.03 8.55
CA HIS A 389 1.13 -15.48 7.20
C HIS A 389 0.86 -16.61 6.21
N ALA A 390 -0.40 -16.80 5.83
CA ALA A 390 -0.82 -17.87 4.92
C ALA A 390 -0.63 -17.52 3.43
N HIS A 391 -0.61 -16.23 3.09
CA HIS A 391 -0.44 -15.67 1.73
C HIS A 391 -1.52 -16.05 0.69
N SER A 392 -2.49 -16.91 1.03
CA SER A 392 -3.70 -17.14 0.23
C SER A 392 -4.84 -17.63 1.10
N TYR A 393 -6.09 -17.34 0.69
CA TYR A 393 -7.28 -17.83 1.37
C TYR A 393 -7.36 -19.36 1.33
N ALA A 394 -7.01 -19.99 0.20
CA ALA A 394 -6.99 -21.44 0.08
C ALA A 394 -6.04 -22.11 1.09
N ILE A 395 -4.87 -21.51 1.38
CA ILE A 395 -3.96 -22.01 2.41
C ILE A 395 -4.55 -21.74 3.80
N ALA A 396 -5.11 -20.56 4.04
CA ALA A 396 -5.73 -20.22 5.32
C ALA A 396 -6.88 -21.16 5.66
N ASP A 397 -7.79 -21.41 4.72
CA ASP A 397 -8.92 -22.32 4.89
C ASP A 397 -8.44 -23.74 5.19
N ARG A 398 -7.45 -24.23 4.42
CA ARG A 398 -6.89 -25.56 4.67
C ARG A 398 -6.17 -25.69 6.00
N LEU A 399 -5.49 -24.62 6.46
CA LEU A 399 -4.91 -24.57 7.82
C LEU A 399 -6.00 -24.66 8.90
N HIS A 400 -7.11 -23.94 8.73
CA HIS A 400 -8.24 -24.00 9.65
C HIS A 400 -8.83 -25.42 9.74
N GLU A 401 -9.03 -26.11 8.62
CA GLU A 401 -9.48 -27.51 8.61
C GLU A 401 -8.52 -28.42 9.37
N LEU A 402 -7.20 -28.29 9.13
CA LEU A 402 -6.18 -29.09 9.81
C LEU A 402 -6.13 -28.81 11.33
N PHE A 403 -6.30 -27.55 11.75
CA PHE A 403 -6.35 -27.20 13.17
C PHE A 403 -7.62 -27.71 13.84
N ASP A 404 -8.72 -27.81 13.09
CA ASP A 404 -9.98 -28.44 13.54
C ASP A 404 -9.79 -29.95 13.73
N ASP A 405 -9.17 -30.62 12.75
CA ASP A 405 -8.81 -32.04 12.84
C ASP A 405 -7.88 -32.34 14.03
N PHE A 406 -7.00 -31.40 14.40
CA PHE A 406 -6.12 -31.51 15.56
C PHE A 406 -6.80 -31.13 16.89
N GLY A 407 -8.01 -30.56 16.87
CA GLY A 407 -8.73 -30.14 18.06
C GLY A 407 -8.20 -28.87 18.73
N VAL A 408 -7.47 -28.03 18.01
CA VAL A 408 -6.84 -26.79 18.54
C VAL A 408 -7.53 -25.50 18.09
N SER A 409 -8.63 -25.57 17.35
CA SER A 409 -9.38 -24.45 16.77
C SER A 409 -9.83 -23.42 17.80
N ALA A 410 -9.98 -23.79 19.08
CA ALA A 410 -10.35 -22.86 20.14
C ALA A 410 -9.37 -21.68 20.29
N ARG A 411 -8.09 -21.89 19.95
CA ARG A 411 -7.03 -20.87 19.99
C ARG A 411 -6.72 -20.23 18.63
N ILE A 412 -7.42 -20.64 17.56
CA ILE A 412 -7.18 -20.15 16.21
C ILE A 412 -8.21 -19.09 15.85
N ARG A 413 -7.74 -17.97 15.34
CA ARG A 413 -8.57 -16.88 14.81
C ARG A 413 -8.21 -16.67 13.35
N GLY A 414 -9.17 -16.25 12.54
CA GLY A 414 -8.97 -15.97 11.13
C GLY A 414 -9.91 -14.86 10.66
N HIS A 415 -9.84 -14.53 9.39
CA HIS A 415 -10.70 -13.55 8.76
C HIS A 415 -11.08 -13.98 7.34
N ASP A 416 -12.19 -13.47 6.84
CA ASP A 416 -12.56 -13.47 5.43
C ASP A 416 -12.21 -12.13 4.77
N ARG A 417 -12.62 -11.97 3.51
CA ARG A 417 -12.35 -10.75 2.72
C ARG A 417 -13.08 -9.51 3.26
N GLU A 418 -14.22 -9.69 3.95
CA GLU A 418 -15.10 -8.60 4.38
C GLU A 418 -14.85 -8.15 5.83
N ASN A 419 -14.36 -9.05 6.70
CA ASN A 419 -14.29 -8.82 8.15
C ASN A 419 -12.88 -8.65 8.72
N ARG A 420 -11.85 -8.54 7.89
CA ARG A 420 -10.43 -8.50 8.28
C ARG A 420 -10.14 -7.57 9.47
N ASP A 421 -10.54 -6.31 9.38
CA ASP A 421 -10.21 -5.29 10.40
C ASP A 421 -10.94 -5.54 11.71
N ALA A 422 -12.18 -6.01 11.64
CA ALA A 422 -12.95 -6.38 12.81
C ALA A 422 -12.35 -7.61 13.52
N ALA A 423 -11.97 -8.65 12.76
CA ALA A 423 -11.35 -9.87 13.26
C ALA A 423 -9.99 -9.57 13.91
N LEU A 424 -9.15 -8.76 13.23
CA LEU A 424 -7.87 -8.31 13.74
C LEU A 424 -8.02 -7.50 15.04
N SER A 425 -8.96 -6.57 15.08
CA SER A 425 -9.25 -5.76 16.28
C SER A 425 -9.76 -6.63 17.43
N GLY A 426 -10.52 -7.67 17.13
CA GLY A 426 -10.97 -8.67 18.10
C GLY A 426 -9.81 -9.46 18.68
N TRP A 427 -8.91 -9.97 17.81
CA TRP A 427 -7.73 -10.70 18.23
C TRP A 427 -6.76 -9.84 19.06
N LYS A 428 -6.50 -8.59 18.66
CA LYS A 428 -5.65 -7.67 19.43
C LYS A 428 -6.17 -7.46 20.85
N ARG A 429 -7.50 -7.39 21.02
CA ARG A 429 -8.14 -7.15 22.33
C ARG A 429 -8.34 -8.42 23.18
N SER A 430 -8.19 -9.61 22.59
CA SER A 430 -8.30 -10.85 23.37
C SER A 430 -7.16 -10.95 24.40
N ASP A 431 -7.44 -11.49 25.58
CA ASP A 431 -6.43 -11.71 26.63
C ASP A 431 -5.74 -13.10 26.51
N GLY A 432 -6.22 -13.94 25.60
CA GLY A 432 -5.69 -15.29 25.38
C GLY A 432 -4.48 -15.33 24.47
N ALA A 433 -3.69 -16.41 24.55
CA ALA A 433 -2.57 -16.70 23.65
C ALA A 433 -3.09 -17.25 22.30
N ASP A 434 -4.01 -16.51 21.68
CA ASP A 434 -4.63 -16.87 20.40
C ASP A 434 -3.67 -16.67 19.24
N VAL A 435 -3.78 -17.53 18.23
CA VAL A 435 -3.02 -17.46 16.99
C VAL A 435 -3.91 -16.93 15.87
N PHE A 436 -3.47 -15.88 15.19
CA PHE A 436 -4.20 -15.29 14.08
C PHE A 436 -3.67 -15.76 12.73
N VAL A 437 -4.53 -16.33 11.89
CA VAL A 437 -4.20 -16.73 10.52
C VAL A 437 -4.60 -15.60 9.59
N SER A 438 -3.64 -15.03 8.86
CA SER A 438 -3.87 -13.92 7.94
C SER A 438 -3.34 -14.19 6.55
N VAL A 439 -4.05 -13.66 5.55
CA VAL A 439 -3.68 -13.75 4.15
C VAL A 439 -2.82 -12.55 3.72
N LYS A 440 -3.10 -11.36 4.24
CA LYS A 440 -2.41 -10.10 3.90
C LYS A 440 -2.09 -9.32 5.17
N MET A 441 -0.92 -9.55 5.73
CA MET A 441 -0.50 -8.91 6.98
C MET A 441 0.89 -8.25 6.90
N GLU A 442 1.43 -8.15 5.71
CA GLU A 442 2.70 -7.45 5.45
C GLU A 442 2.55 -5.93 5.53
N GLU A 443 1.32 -5.38 5.40
CA GLU A 443 1.08 -3.93 5.39
C GLU A 443 0.35 -3.42 6.64
N ALA A 444 0.72 -2.21 7.09
CA ALA A 444 0.00 -1.34 8.04
C ALA A 444 -0.39 -1.92 9.41
N LEU A 445 0.36 -2.89 9.97
CA LEU A 445 0.11 -3.39 11.32
C LEU A 445 1.23 -3.03 12.28
N ASP A 446 0.88 -2.39 13.37
CA ASP A 446 1.72 -2.29 14.56
C ASP A 446 1.33 -3.39 15.55
N LEU A 447 2.24 -4.36 15.73
CA LEU A 447 2.05 -5.53 16.59
C LEU A 447 3.15 -5.61 17.66
N LYS A 448 3.49 -4.47 18.25
CA LYS A 448 4.55 -4.36 19.25
C LYS A 448 4.23 -5.09 20.56
N GLY A 449 5.27 -5.58 21.20
CA GLY A 449 5.21 -6.16 22.54
C GLY A 449 4.34 -7.41 22.57
N ASP A 450 3.50 -7.54 23.60
CA ASP A 450 2.69 -8.74 23.85
C ASP A 450 1.56 -8.95 22.81
N LEU A 451 1.41 -8.04 21.84
CA LEU A 451 0.45 -8.22 20.75
C LEU A 451 0.84 -9.33 19.78
N CYS A 452 2.16 -9.56 19.56
CA CYS A 452 2.63 -10.67 18.74
C CYS A 452 4.10 -10.97 19.06
N ARG A 453 4.39 -12.06 19.76
CA ARG A 453 5.75 -12.48 20.13
C ARG A 453 6.37 -13.46 19.13
N TRP A 454 5.59 -14.08 18.30
CA TRP A 454 6.07 -15.00 17.27
C TRP A 454 5.17 -14.99 16.04
N GLN A 455 5.80 -15.26 14.90
CA GLN A 455 5.08 -15.38 13.65
C GLN A 455 5.63 -16.51 12.78
N VAL A 456 4.80 -17.01 11.86
CA VAL A 456 5.16 -18.06 10.90
C VAL A 456 4.94 -17.56 9.49
N LEU A 457 5.95 -17.64 8.64
CA LEU A 457 5.82 -17.46 7.20
C LEU A 457 5.58 -18.82 6.57
N CYS A 458 4.32 -19.10 6.21
CA CYS A 458 3.93 -20.41 5.68
C CYS A 458 4.38 -20.65 4.24
N LYS A 459 4.48 -19.59 3.45
CA LYS A 459 4.80 -19.65 2.02
C LYS A 459 5.70 -18.47 1.64
N ALA A 460 6.64 -18.65 0.73
CA ALA A 460 7.37 -17.57 0.10
C ALA A 460 6.40 -16.72 -0.76
N PRO A 461 6.35 -15.39 -0.53
CA PRO A 461 5.34 -14.52 -1.15
C PRO A 461 5.74 -14.09 -2.57
N TYR A 462 5.98 -15.07 -3.44
CA TYR A 462 6.25 -14.79 -4.84
C TYR A 462 5.02 -14.20 -5.53
N PRO A 463 5.19 -13.20 -6.43
CA PRO A 463 4.10 -12.70 -7.26
C PRO A 463 3.42 -13.81 -8.07
N ASN A 464 2.11 -13.68 -8.28
CA ASN A 464 1.35 -14.67 -9.03
C ASN A 464 1.74 -14.65 -10.51
N THR A 465 2.25 -15.77 -11.02
CA THR A 465 2.68 -15.89 -12.42
C THR A 465 1.51 -15.95 -13.42
N ASN A 466 0.28 -16.07 -12.94
CA ASN A 466 -0.91 -15.97 -13.79
C ASN A 466 -1.33 -14.49 -14.03
N ASP A 467 -0.78 -13.52 -13.31
CA ASP A 467 -0.96 -12.12 -13.66
C ASP A 467 -0.14 -11.78 -14.91
N SER A 468 -0.77 -11.19 -15.91
CA SER A 468 -0.15 -10.88 -17.21
C SER A 468 1.09 -10.00 -17.09
N ARG A 469 1.12 -9.05 -16.13
CA ARG A 469 2.30 -8.21 -15.87
C ARG A 469 3.47 -9.02 -15.32
N VAL A 470 3.17 -9.95 -14.42
CA VAL A 470 4.20 -10.85 -13.87
C VAL A 470 4.73 -11.78 -14.96
N ALA A 471 3.82 -12.40 -15.73
CA ALA A 471 4.20 -13.28 -16.84
C ALA A 471 5.08 -12.54 -17.86
N GLN A 472 4.67 -11.34 -18.31
CA GLN A 472 5.43 -10.55 -19.25
C GLN A 472 6.81 -10.14 -18.72
N ARG A 473 6.90 -9.72 -17.45
CA ARG A 473 8.20 -9.40 -16.84
C ARG A 473 9.14 -10.60 -16.76
N LEU A 474 8.60 -11.80 -16.55
CA LEU A 474 9.41 -13.03 -16.54
C LEU A 474 9.83 -13.44 -17.95
N GLU A 475 9.01 -13.22 -18.97
CA GLU A 475 9.37 -13.37 -20.39
C GLU A 475 10.48 -12.39 -20.80
N ASP A 476 10.46 -11.18 -20.23
CA ASP A 476 11.48 -10.14 -20.42
C ASP A 476 12.73 -10.34 -19.53
N ASP A 477 12.92 -11.53 -18.96
CA ASP A 477 14.06 -11.88 -18.07
C ASP A 477 14.17 -11.01 -16.80
N GLN A 478 13.09 -10.36 -16.34
CA GLN A 478 13.10 -9.50 -15.14
C GLN A 478 13.02 -10.31 -13.83
N TRP A 479 13.72 -11.43 -13.72
CA TRP A 479 13.77 -12.28 -12.53
C TRP A 479 14.21 -11.53 -11.27
N GLY A 480 15.10 -10.54 -11.43
CA GLY A 480 15.53 -9.69 -10.30
C GLY A 480 14.37 -8.90 -9.68
N TRP A 481 13.43 -8.40 -10.49
CA TRP A 481 12.20 -7.77 -9.98
C TRP A 481 11.33 -8.77 -9.20
N TYR A 482 11.14 -9.96 -9.74
CA TYR A 482 10.32 -11.02 -9.14
C TYR A 482 10.82 -11.43 -7.74
N TYR A 483 12.15 -11.66 -7.63
CA TYR A 483 12.75 -12.01 -6.33
C TYR A 483 12.76 -10.83 -5.35
N ARG A 484 13.05 -9.60 -5.80
CA ARG A 484 13.02 -8.41 -4.94
C ARG A 484 11.63 -8.14 -4.39
N THR A 485 10.58 -8.34 -5.18
CA THR A 485 9.20 -8.17 -4.73
C THR A 485 8.86 -9.15 -3.60
N ALA A 486 9.22 -10.43 -3.74
CA ALA A 486 9.05 -11.42 -2.69
C ALA A 486 9.91 -11.11 -1.44
N LEU A 487 11.18 -10.75 -1.63
CA LEU A 487 12.08 -10.41 -0.53
C LEU A 487 11.56 -9.19 0.27
N ARG A 488 11.07 -8.17 -0.43
CA ARG A 488 10.46 -6.98 0.19
C ARG A 488 9.32 -7.36 1.14
N THR A 489 8.41 -8.20 0.69
CA THR A 489 7.28 -8.69 1.50
C THR A 489 7.76 -9.47 2.73
N VAL A 490 8.78 -10.32 2.58
CA VAL A 490 9.37 -11.05 3.73
C VAL A 490 10.00 -10.09 4.75
N ILE A 491 10.79 -9.11 4.30
CA ILE A 491 11.41 -8.12 5.20
C ILE A 491 10.34 -7.31 5.94
N GLN A 492 9.28 -6.91 5.26
CA GLN A 492 8.15 -6.20 5.87
C GLN A 492 7.45 -7.05 6.92
N ALA A 493 7.18 -8.33 6.63
CA ALA A 493 6.60 -9.24 7.59
C ALA A 493 7.51 -9.42 8.83
N CYS A 494 8.82 -9.62 8.63
CA CYS A 494 9.79 -9.75 9.74
C CYS A 494 9.84 -8.50 10.64
N GLY A 495 9.63 -7.32 10.05
CA GLY A 495 9.61 -6.03 10.78
C GLY A 495 8.35 -5.78 11.61
N ARG A 496 7.35 -6.69 11.65
CA ARG A 496 6.07 -6.46 12.36
C ARG A 496 6.13 -6.77 13.85
N VAL A 497 6.96 -7.73 14.25
CA VAL A 497 6.96 -8.29 15.62
C VAL A 497 7.95 -7.61 16.56
N VAL A 498 8.86 -6.75 16.06
CA VAL A 498 9.82 -6.00 16.88
C VAL A 498 9.78 -4.52 16.52
N ARG A 499 9.42 -3.67 17.48
CA ARG A 499 9.19 -2.23 17.27
C ARG A 499 10.03 -1.32 18.18
N ALA A 500 10.72 -1.88 19.16
CA ALA A 500 11.56 -1.16 20.11
C ALA A 500 12.85 -1.95 20.40
N PRO A 501 13.92 -1.30 20.88
CA PRO A 501 15.19 -1.99 21.16
C PRO A 501 15.10 -3.10 22.21
N ASP A 502 14.16 -2.99 23.13
CA ASP A 502 13.86 -3.93 24.22
C ASP A 502 12.70 -4.89 23.88
N ASP A 503 12.14 -4.78 22.69
CA ASP A 503 11.11 -5.68 22.21
C ASP A 503 11.72 -6.96 21.62
N TYR A 504 10.97 -8.06 21.64
CA TYR A 504 11.38 -9.37 21.12
C TYR A 504 10.27 -9.99 20.28
N GLY A 505 10.65 -10.59 19.16
CA GLY A 505 9.72 -11.32 18.31
C GLY A 505 10.43 -12.31 17.40
N ALA A 506 10.02 -13.58 17.44
CA ALA A 506 10.59 -14.65 16.62
C ALA A 506 9.83 -14.82 15.31
N THR A 507 10.56 -14.98 14.20
CA THR A 507 9.99 -15.35 12.90
C THR A 507 10.41 -16.77 12.52
N TYR A 508 9.43 -17.63 12.22
CA TYR A 508 9.60 -19.02 11.84
C TYR A 508 9.35 -19.20 10.35
N LEU A 509 10.34 -19.72 9.63
CA LEU A 509 10.30 -19.95 8.20
C LEU A 509 9.84 -21.39 7.94
N ALA A 510 8.62 -21.58 7.41
CA ALA A 510 8.05 -22.91 7.22
C ALA A 510 8.21 -23.46 5.80
N ASP A 511 8.37 -22.58 4.79
CA ASP A 511 8.58 -22.93 3.39
C ASP A 511 10.07 -22.88 3.04
N SER A 512 10.62 -23.97 2.51
CA SER A 512 12.02 -24.02 2.07
C SER A 512 12.33 -23.06 0.91
N SER A 513 11.33 -22.63 0.14
CA SER A 513 11.48 -21.61 -0.90
C SER A 513 11.90 -20.23 -0.34
N LEU A 514 11.68 -19.97 0.97
CA LEU A 514 12.20 -18.77 1.63
C LEU A 514 13.72 -18.78 1.73
N LEU A 515 14.31 -19.93 2.01
CA LEU A 515 15.77 -20.09 2.06
C LEU A 515 16.38 -19.92 0.66
N ASP A 516 15.74 -20.52 -0.36
CA ASP A 516 16.13 -20.35 -1.76
C ASP A 516 16.05 -18.86 -2.18
N LEU A 517 15.02 -18.13 -1.73
CA LEU A 517 14.85 -16.70 -1.97
C LEU A 517 15.99 -15.89 -1.34
N PHE A 518 16.35 -16.19 -0.09
CA PHE A 518 17.44 -15.50 0.60
C PHE A 518 18.78 -15.69 -0.11
N GLU A 519 19.08 -16.89 -0.58
CA GLU A 519 20.30 -17.15 -1.33
C GLU A 519 20.34 -16.38 -2.66
N ARG A 520 19.22 -16.39 -3.42
CA ARG A 520 19.11 -15.72 -4.72
C ARG A 520 19.15 -14.21 -4.66
N SER A 521 18.62 -13.64 -3.57
CA SER A 521 18.44 -12.19 -3.40
C SER A 521 19.44 -11.56 -2.41
N ARG A 522 20.49 -12.28 -2.06
CA ARG A 522 21.45 -11.85 -1.03
C ARG A 522 22.04 -10.45 -1.32
N HIS A 523 22.36 -10.19 -2.58
CA HIS A 523 22.95 -8.95 -3.07
C HIS A 523 21.99 -7.73 -3.00
N ASP A 524 20.70 -7.97 -2.85
CA ASP A 524 19.66 -6.95 -2.73
C ASP A 524 19.24 -6.74 -1.24
N MET A 525 19.79 -7.53 -0.30
CA MET A 525 19.44 -7.40 1.12
C MET A 525 20.10 -6.17 1.74
N PRO A 526 19.37 -5.41 2.58
CA PRO A 526 20.00 -4.47 3.49
C PRO A 526 20.93 -5.22 4.46
N GLU A 527 22.09 -4.63 4.81
CA GLU A 527 23.09 -5.24 5.69
C GLU A 527 22.50 -5.79 7.00
N TRP A 528 21.60 -5.03 7.62
CA TRP A 528 20.94 -5.43 8.86
C TRP A 528 20.00 -6.63 8.72
N PHE A 529 19.45 -6.89 7.53
CA PHE A 529 18.64 -8.07 7.26
C PHE A 529 19.51 -9.26 6.86
N GLU A 530 20.58 -9.03 6.10
CA GLU A 530 21.59 -10.04 5.79
C GLU A 530 22.19 -10.62 7.09
N GLU A 531 22.56 -9.76 8.07
CA GLU A 531 22.99 -10.20 9.40
C GLU A 531 21.96 -11.10 10.08
N GLN A 532 20.68 -10.76 9.99
CA GLN A 532 19.60 -11.56 10.56
C GLN A 532 19.45 -12.93 9.87
N VAL A 533 19.56 -12.95 8.53
CA VAL A 533 19.52 -14.19 7.73
C VAL A 533 20.73 -15.09 8.05
N ASP A 534 21.93 -14.53 8.19
CA ASP A 534 23.15 -15.29 8.52
C ASP A 534 23.09 -15.97 9.89
N ARG A 535 22.28 -15.45 10.81
CA ARG A 535 22.04 -16.03 12.13
C ARG A 535 20.84 -16.98 12.18
N THR A 536 20.25 -17.32 11.03
CA THR A 536 19.15 -18.28 10.97
C THR A 536 19.58 -19.63 11.56
N SER A 537 18.78 -20.16 12.46
CA SER A 537 19.10 -21.42 13.16
C SER A 537 17.86 -22.31 13.27
N ARG A 538 18.07 -23.61 13.56
CA ARG A 538 16.97 -24.54 13.81
C ARG A 538 16.66 -24.56 15.31
N PRO A 539 15.42 -24.23 15.71
CA PRO A 539 15.05 -24.22 17.11
C PRO A 539 14.70 -25.63 17.59
N ASP A 540 14.94 -25.89 18.88
CA ASP A 540 14.33 -27.03 19.53
C ASP A 540 12.82 -26.79 19.70
N LEU A 541 12.01 -27.69 19.16
CA LEU A 541 10.56 -27.66 19.26
C LEU A 541 10.05 -28.80 20.14
N PRO A 542 9.02 -28.56 20.99
CA PRO A 542 8.34 -29.62 21.73
C PRO A 542 7.83 -30.72 20.79
N PRO A 543 7.55 -31.93 21.28
CA PRO A 543 6.87 -32.95 20.48
C PRO A 543 5.48 -32.44 20.03
N PHE A 544 4.94 -33.04 18.94
CA PHE A 544 3.59 -32.74 18.50
C PHE A 544 2.60 -33.35 19.50
N ASP A 545 1.93 -32.50 20.25
CA ASP A 545 0.93 -32.85 21.27
C ASP A 545 -0.20 -31.80 21.23
N PRO A 546 -1.26 -32.04 20.43
CA PRO A 546 -2.39 -31.12 20.35
C PRO A 546 -3.11 -30.89 21.68
N ASP A 547 -3.20 -31.93 22.53
CA ASP A 547 -3.90 -31.83 23.81
C ASP A 547 -3.23 -30.83 24.76
N SER A 548 -1.93 -30.64 24.63
CA SER A 548 -1.17 -29.68 25.44
C SER A 548 -1.46 -28.22 25.12
N VAL A 549 -2.07 -27.96 23.96
CA VAL A 549 -2.39 -26.61 23.45
C VAL A 549 -3.88 -26.37 23.23
N ALA A 550 -4.70 -27.41 23.31
CA ALA A 550 -6.15 -27.28 23.32
C ALA A 550 -6.56 -26.48 24.57
N GLY A 551 -7.13 -25.29 24.39
CA GLY A 551 -7.57 -24.47 25.52
C GLY A 551 -8.55 -25.20 26.42
N ASP A 552 -8.51 -24.93 27.72
CA ASP A 552 -9.51 -25.44 28.67
C ASP A 552 -10.91 -25.07 28.17
N GLY A 553 -11.68 -26.06 27.81
CA GLY A 553 -13.04 -25.92 27.26
C GLY A 553 -14.05 -25.39 28.29
N SER A 554 -13.86 -24.18 28.82
CA SER A 554 -14.89 -23.47 29.58
C SER A 554 -15.67 -22.55 28.64
N THR A 555 -16.69 -23.13 28.05
CA THR A 555 -17.97 -22.59 27.59
C THR A 555 -18.12 -21.07 27.48
N THR A 556 -17.97 -20.57 26.29
CA THR A 556 -18.92 -19.62 25.72
C THR A 556 -19.36 -20.19 24.37
N GLU A 557 -20.64 -20.57 24.26
CA GLU A 557 -21.23 -21.08 23.03
C GLU A 557 -20.99 -20.12 21.87
N PRO A 558 -20.51 -20.62 20.71
CA PRO A 558 -20.53 -19.81 19.50
C PRO A 558 -21.99 -19.66 19.08
N ALA A 559 -22.44 -18.43 18.93
CA ALA A 559 -23.70 -18.14 18.27
C ALA A 559 -23.63 -18.67 16.82
N SER A 560 -24.10 -19.90 16.64
CA SER A 560 -24.27 -20.50 15.33
C SER A 560 -25.46 -19.83 14.63
N THR A 561 -25.18 -18.95 13.70
CA THR A 561 -26.14 -18.63 12.64
C THR A 561 -25.78 -19.44 11.40
N ARG A 562 -26.22 -20.69 11.38
CA ARG A 562 -26.48 -21.39 10.12
C ARG A 562 -27.63 -20.67 9.44
N THR A 563 -27.38 -19.92 8.41
CA THR A 563 -28.39 -19.42 7.50
C THR A 563 -28.36 -20.32 6.26
N GLU A 564 -29.43 -21.09 6.13
CA GLU A 564 -29.70 -21.90 4.93
C GLU A 564 -29.78 -21.00 3.70
N SER A 565 -29.09 -21.45 2.65
CA SER A 565 -29.17 -20.91 1.31
C SER A 565 -30.62 -20.85 0.80
N ARG A 566 -31.14 -19.65 0.60
CA ARG A 566 -32.25 -19.39 -0.33
C ARG A 566 -31.81 -18.33 -1.32
N SER A 567 -31.72 -18.77 -2.56
CA SER A 567 -31.57 -17.94 -3.75
C SER A 567 -32.70 -16.93 -3.87
N SER A 568 -32.37 -15.64 -3.98
CA SER A 568 -33.10 -14.69 -4.81
C SER A 568 -32.37 -13.33 -4.88
N ALA A 569 -32.00 -12.98 -6.10
CA ALA A 569 -32.00 -11.68 -6.76
C ALA A 569 -31.62 -10.40 -5.99
N SER A 570 -30.56 -9.76 -6.51
CA SER A 570 -30.37 -8.33 -6.69
C SER A 570 -30.54 -7.40 -5.47
N ALA A 571 -29.42 -6.99 -4.92
CA ALA A 571 -29.31 -5.65 -4.34
C ALA A 571 -27.90 -5.10 -4.61
N ARG A 572 -27.87 -3.98 -5.28
CA ARG A 572 -26.70 -3.19 -5.62
C ARG A 572 -25.93 -2.81 -4.36
N ARG A 573 -24.63 -3.09 -4.31
CA ARG A 573 -23.73 -2.43 -3.36
C ARG A 573 -22.72 -1.62 -4.13
N SER A 574 -22.67 -0.34 -3.81
CA SER A 574 -21.58 0.58 -4.14
C SER A 574 -20.30 0.08 -3.51
N GLY A 575 -19.28 -0.20 -4.32
CA GLY A 575 -17.94 -0.54 -3.85
C GLY A 575 -17.34 0.61 -3.06
N SER A 576 -16.82 0.32 -1.88
CA SER A 576 -15.96 1.22 -1.15
C SER A 576 -14.57 1.17 -1.79
N ILE A 577 -13.86 2.30 -1.76
CA ILE A 577 -12.48 2.46 -2.29
C ILE A 577 -11.43 1.61 -1.53
N ASP A 578 -11.86 0.82 -0.54
CA ASP A 578 -11.03 -0.11 0.24
C ASP A 578 -10.81 -1.47 -0.44
N ASP A 579 -11.45 -1.75 -1.59
CA ASP A 579 -11.13 -2.92 -2.42
C ASP A 579 -9.87 -2.63 -3.25
N HIS A 580 -8.73 -2.96 -2.66
CA HIS A 580 -7.41 -2.79 -3.25
C HIS A 580 -7.24 -3.76 -4.43
N PRO A 581 -7.06 -3.30 -5.69
CA PRO A 581 -6.94 -4.21 -6.84
C PRO A 581 -5.70 -5.12 -6.80
N LEU A 582 -4.73 -4.87 -5.93
CA LEU A 582 -3.62 -5.79 -5.66
C LEU A 582 -4.08 -7.10 -4.99
N SER A 583 -5.37 -7.22 -4.58
CA SER A 583 -5.89 -8.48 -4.06
C SER A 583 -5.80 -9.62 -5.08
N ASP A 584 -5.91 -9.29 -6.36
CA ASP A 584 -5.92 -10.28 -7.44
C ASP A 584 -4.51 -10.63 -7.94
N VAL A 585 -3.51 -9.79 -7.66
CA VAL A 585 -2.09 -10.07 -7.95
C VAL A 585 -1.51 -11.12 -6.99
N TRP A 586 -2.11 -11.24 -5.79
CA TRP A 586 -1.63 -12.13 -4.72
C TRP A 586 -2.60 -13.27 -4.39
N GLY A 587 -3.75 -13.38 -5.07
CA GLY A 587 -4.81 -14.32 -4.77
C GLY A 587 -4.93 -15.44 -5.81
N ASP A 588 -5.10 -16.66 -5.30
CA ASP A 588 -5.57 -17.88 -5.95
C ASP A 588 -4.79 -18.39 -7.19
N GLY A 589 -3.62 -18.92 -6.95
CA GLY A 589 -2.94 -19.90 -7.81
C GLY A 589 -2.54 -21.10 -6.97
#